data_af490b2cdc1b8ce8d1dfb18e444cbbe7
#
_entry.id   af490b2cdc1b8ce8d1dfb18e444cbbe7
#
_cell.length_a   1.000
_cell.length_b   1.000
_cell.length_c   1.000
_cell.angle_alpha   90.00
_cell.angle_beta   90.00
_cell.angle_gamma   90.00
#
_symmetry.space_group_name_H-M   'P 1'
#
loop_
_entity.id
_entity.type
_entity.pdbx_description
1 polymer ?
#
loop_
_entity_poly.entity_id
_entity_poly.type
_entity_poly.pdbx_seq_one_letter_code
_entity_poly.pdbx_strand_id
1 'polypeptide(L)'
;MTTRNHVTALDEPFPHPSALSSATKTHTQSNFRIATRKLPISKAGPIDDLTARIGIPVPEMIFGDNLVAVSHIPTGWTLEFNAPDALDAVDKTDKHVLKVAYARDWESTREGTTKGIKEVVKPYDWSYSTTYDGTLRPGKLSAEEAALKATTEKQIPIELLKRRDPILFFDEVVLYESELDDNGISIYSAKLRVHEKRMLLLCRLFLRLDNVIVRIRDTRVYVDFETNEVIREYTAKEAPFQDVHYVSWRPSFCFD
;
A
#
# COMPACT_ATOMS: atom_id res chain seq x y z
N MET A 1 23.78 -39.51 -25.95
CA MET A 1 24.28 -38.41 -25.12
C MET A 1 23.08 -37.63 -24.65
N THR A 2 22.68 -37.85 -23.40
CA THR A 2 21.49 -37.22 -22.82
C THR A 2 21.98 -35.97 -22.10
N THR A 3 21.73 -34.82 -22.67
CA THR A 3 21.99 -33.50 -22.01
C THR A 3 21.01 -33.38 -20.84
N ARG A 4 21.51 -33.56 -19.62
CA ARG A 4 20.82 -33.12 -18.40
C ARG A 4 20.81 -31.59 -18.41
N ASN A 5 19.65 -31.01 -18.63
CA ASN A 5 19.45 -29.61 -18.29
C ASN A 5 19.64 -29.47 -16.78
N HIS A 6 20.73 -28.84 -16.38
CA HIS A 6 20.94 -28.34 -15.03
C HIS A 6 19.95 -27.18 -14.84
N VAL A 7 18.78 -27.46 -14.26
CA VAL A 7 17.97 -26.44 -13.62
C VAL A 7 18.80 -25.95 -12.44
N THR A 8 19.32 -24.75 -12.54
CA THR A 8 20.04 -24.10 -11.45
C THR A 8 19.02 -23.68 -10.39
N ALA A 9 19.39 -23.69 -9.11
CA ALA A 9 18.54 -23.29 -7.98
C ALA A 9 18.00 -21.84 -8.08
N LEU A 10 18.33 -21.11 -9.17
CA LEU A 10 17.86 -19.79 -9.54
C LEU A 10 16.53 -19.82 -10.32
N ASP A 11 16.11 -20.97 -10.83
CA ASP A 11 14.90 -21.10 -11.66
C ASP A 11 13.63 -21.40 -10.85
N GLU A 12 13.75 -21.61 -9.54
CA GLU A 12 12.58 -21.77 -8.67
C GLU A 12 11.99 -20.40 -8.28
N PRO A 13 10.66 -20.24 -8.39
CA PRO A 13 10.00 -19.01 -7.97
C PRO A 13 10.27 -18.75 -6.49
N PHE A 14 10.78 -17.58 -6.17
CA PHE A 14 11.01 -17.15 -4.80
C PHE A 14 9.99 -16.05 -4.43
N PRO A 15 9.32 -16.11 -3.26
CA PRO A 15 9.35 -17.21 -2.30
C PRO A 15 8.63 -18.47 -2.81
N HIS A 16 9.05 -19.64 -2.35
CA HIS A 16 8.42 -20.90 -2.73
C HIS A 16 6.91 -20.87 -2.41
N PRO A 17 6.01 -21.41 -3.25
CA PRO A 17 4.55 -21.38 -3.05
C PRO A 17 4.08 -21.84 -1.67
N SER A 18 4.77 -22.82 -1.08
CA SER A 18 4.49 -23.30 0.29
C SER A 18 4.75 -22.21 1.35
N ALA A 19 5.77 -21.35 1.17
CA ALA A 19 6.07 -20.26 2.07
C ALA A 19 4.99 -19.17 1.98
N LEU A 20 4.49 -18.88 0.78
CA LEU A 20 3.36 -17.96 0.58
C LEU A 20 2.10 -18.47 1.29
N SER A 21 1.79 -19.76 1.13
CA SER A 21 0.63 -20.38 1.76
C SER A 21 0.74 -20.40 3.28
N SER A 22 1.87 -20.81 3.84
CA SER A 22 2.09 -20.89 5.29
C SER A 22 2.09 -19.52 5.98
N ALA A 23 2.55 -18.46 5.29
CA ALA A 23 2.54 -17.10 5.79
C ALA A 23 1.18 -16.39 5.63
N THR A 24 0.22 -16.99 4.93
CA THR A 24 -1.10 -16.40 4.70
C THR A 24 -2.05 -16.79 5.81
N LYS A 25 -2.48 -15.79 6.59
CA LYS A 25 -3.57 -15.94 7.55
C LYS A 25 -4.90 -15.70 6.85
N THR A 26 -5.91 -16.47 7.20
CA THR A 26 -7.26 -16.30 6.64
C THR A 26 -8.30 -16.28 7.73
N HIS A 27 -9.34 -15.47 7.53
CA HIS A 27 -10.55 -15.43 8.34
C HIS A 27 -11.76 -15.45 7.42
N THR A 28 -12.77 -16.24 7.76
CA THR A 28 -14.02 -16.29 6.99
C THR A 28 -15.15 -15.79 7.87
N GLN A 29 -15.90 -14.82 7.36
CA GLN A 29 -17.06 -14.24 8.03
C GLN A 29 -18.19 -14.08 7.02
N SER A 30 -19.31 -14.76 7.25
CA SER A 30 -20.45 -14.83 6.32
C SER A 30 -19.99 -15.22 4.90
N ASN A 31 -20.29 -14.40 3.90
CA ASN A 31 -19.93 -14.63 2.51
C ASN A 31 -18.51 -14.14 2.13
N PHE A 32 -17.71 -13.70 3.09
CA PHE A 32 -16.42 -13.11 2.81
C PHE A 32 -15.27 -13.93 3.39
N ARG A 33 -14.20 -14.02 2.62
CA ARG A 33 -12.90 -14.52 3.07
C ARG A 33 -11.90 -13.36 3.07
N ILE A 34 -11.30 -13.12 4.21
CA ILE A 34 -10.27 -12.11 4.43
C ILE A 34 -8.94 -12.83 4.51
N ALA A 35 -7.94 -12.35 3.80
CA ALA A 35 -6.59 -12.91 3.84
C ALA A 35 -5.56 -11.82 4.06
N THR A 36 -4.57 -12.12 4.90
CA THR A 36 -3.39 -11.28 5.11
C THR A 36 -2.13 -12.13 4.98
N ARG A 37 -1.09 -11.57 4.38
CA ARG A 37 0.21 -12.22 4.28
C ARG A 37 1.32 -11.23 4.62
N LYS A 38 2.22 -11.68 5.50
CA LYS A 38 3.42 -10.93 5.91
C LYS A 38 4.64 -11.82 5.74
N LEU A 39 5.51 -11.39 4.87
CA LEU A 39 6.81 -11.99 4.61
C LEU A 39 7.91 -10.95 4.87
N PRO A 40 9.14 -11.39 5.07
CA PRO A 40 10.28 -10.48 5.18
C PRO A 40 10.44 -9.58 3.95
N ILE A 41 11.27 -8.56 4.08
CA ILE A 41 11.69 -7.69 2.97
C ILE A 41 12.15 -8.53 1.76
N SER A 42 11.81 -8.08 0.57
CA SER A 42 12.13 -8.77 -0.68
C SER A 42 13.65 -8.88 -0.88
N LYS A 43 14.09 -9.97 -1.50
CA LYS A 43 15.49 -10.18 -1.87
C LYS A 43 15.83 -9.48 -3.19
N ALA A 44 17.14 -9.35 -3.47
CA ALA A 44 17.66 -8.62 -4.63
C ALA A 44 17.03 -9.07 -5.97
N GLY A 45 16.97 -10.37 -6.28
CA GLY A 45 16.38 -10.85 -7.55
C GLY A 45 14.92 -10.39 -7.75
N PRO A 46 13.98 -10.67 -6.84
CA PRO A 46 12.63 -10.13 -6.91
C PRO A 46 12.55 -8.60 -6.98
N ILE A 47 13.49 -7.87 -6.36
CA ILE A 47 13.58 -6.40 -6.45
C ILE A 47 13.95 -5.98 -7.87
N ASP A 48 14.95 -6.63 -8.47
CA ASP A 48 15.40 -6.33 -9.83
C ASP A 48 14.29 -6.60 -10.85
N ASP A 49 13.58 -7.73 -10.72
CA ASP A 49 12.43 -8.08 -11.56
C ASP A 49 11.29 -7.06 -11.43
N LEU A 50 10.99 -6.63 -10.20
CA LEU A 50 9.97 -5.63 -9.94
C LEU A 50 10.37 -4.28 -10.53
N THR A 51 11.61 -3.82 -10.30
CA THR A 51 12.16 -2.59 -10.86
C THR A 51 12.07 -2.56 -12.37
N ALA A 52 12.46 -3.67 -13.04
CA ALA A 52 12.35 -3.80 -14.49
C ALA A 52 10.89 -3.71 -14.98
N ARG A 53 9.96 -4.31 -14.24
CA ARG A 53 8.53 -4.33 -14.58
C ARG A 53 7.87 -2.96 -14.45
N ILE A 54 8.11 -2.27 -13.32
CA ILE A 54 7.47 -0.97 -13.05
C ILE A 54 8.20 0.23 -13.67
N GLY A 55 9.47 0.05 -14.05
CA GLY A 55 10.29 1.09 -14.68
C GLY A 55 10.83 2.18 -13.75
N ILE A 56 10.75 1.97 -12.43
CA ILE A 56 11.33 2.85 -11.40
C ILE A 56 12.03 2.00 -10.34
N PRO A 57 13.07 2.50 -9.66
CA PRO A 57 13.62 1.85 -8.48
C PRO A 57 12.55 1.68 -7.41
N VAL A 58 12.59 0.58 -6.68
CA VAL A 58 11.66 0.33 -5.58
C VAL A 58 12.15 1.01 -4.28
N PRO A 59 11.24 1.25 -3.29
CA PRO A 59 11.61 1.73 -1.96
C PRO A 59 12.62 0.80 -1.27
N GLU A 60 13.41 1.34 -0.35
CA GLU A 60 14.48 0.62 0.38
C GLU A 60 13.94 -0.62 1.11
N MET A 61 12.76 -0.49 1.72
CA MET A 61 12.06 -1.60 2.38
C MET A 61 10.81 -1.96 1.60
N ILE A 62 10.95 -2.85 0.61
CA ILE A 62 9.85 -3.40 -0.16
C ILE A 62 9.46 -4.79 0.35
N PHE A 63 8.18 -5.00 0.63
CA PHE A 63 7.58 -6.27 1.02
C PHE A 63 6.69 -6.78 -0.13
N GLY A 64 7.34 -7.16 -1.23
CA GLY A 64 6.67 -7.46 -2.50
C GLY A 64 5.63 -8.56 -2.45
N ASP A 65 5.79 -9.52 -1.53
CA ASP A 65 4.87 -10.65 -1.34
C ASP A 65 3.79 -10.40 -0.28
N ASN A 66 3.85 -9.27 0.43
CA ASN A 66 2.84 -8.90 1.39
C ASN A 66 1.53 -8.53 0.69
N LEU A 67 0.42 -8.91 1.31
CA LEU A 67 -0.88 -8.57 0.77
C LEU A 67 -1.96 -8.53 1.86
N VAL A 68 -3.00 -7.75 1.57
CA VAL A 68 -4.31 -7.85 2.22
C VAL A 68 -5.36 -8.05 1.14
N ALA A 69 -6.24 -9.03 1.31
CA ALA A 69 -7.28 -9.35 0.33
C ALA A 69 -8.63 -9.58 1.00
N VAL A 70 -9.68 -9.12 0.34
CA VAL A 70 -11.08 -9.35 0.71
C VAL A 70 -11.78 -9.99 -0.47
N SER A 71 -12.25 -11.21 -0.31
CA SER A 71 -12.90 -11.99 -1.37
C SER A 71 -14.36 -12.26 -1.01
N HIS A 72 -15.27 -12.05 -1.94
CA HIS A 72 -16.66 -12.47 -1.82
C HIS A 72 -16.81 -13.90 -2.37
N ILE A 73 -17.07 -14.86 -1.51
CA ILE A 73 -17.03 -16.28 -1.82
C ILE A 73 -18.03 -16.68 -2.94
N PRO A 74 -19.30 -16.22 -2.91
CA PRO A 74 -20.28 -16.64 -3.91
C PRO A 74 -19.94 -16.24 -5.35
N THR A 75 -19.43 -15.01 -5.53
CA THR A 75 -19.11 -14.49 -6.88
C THR A 75 -17.64 -14.62 -7.24
N GLY A 76 -16.77 -14.85 -6.24
CA GLY A 76 -15.33 -15.04 -6.42
C GLY A 76 -14.53 -13.77 -6.71
N TRP A 77 -15.13 -12.57 -6.69
CA TRP A 77 -14.34 -11.35 -6.80
C TRP A 77 -13.45 -11.15 -5.59
N THR A 78 -12.33 -10.51 -5.81
CA THR A 78 -11.36 -10.20 -4.76
C THR A 78 -10.85 -8.78 -4.92
N LEU A 79 -10.84 -8.01 -3.84
CA LEU A 79 -10.16 -6.74 -3.74
C LEU A 79 -8.85 -6.95 -2.98
N GLU A 80 -7.73 -6.64 -3.62
CA GLU A 80 -6.37 -6.83 -3.10
C GLU A 80 -5.65 -5.50 -2.88
N PHE A 81 -4.78 -5.48 -1.88
CA PHE A 81 -3.80 -4.43 -1.64
C PHE A 81 -2.42 -5.06 -1.54
N ASN A 82 -1.52 -4.69 -2.43
CA ASN A 82 -0.16 -5.21 -2.54
C ASN A 82 0.83 -4.13 -2.97
N ALA A 83 2.11 -4.33 -2.69
CA ALA A 83 3.15 -3.36 -3.01
C ALA A 83 3.38 -3.19 -4.52
N PRO A 84 3.46 -4.26 -5.34
CA PRO A 84 3.72 -4.13 -6.77
C PRO A 84 2.70 -3.25 -7.50
N ASP A 85 1.41 -3.46 -7.25
CA ASP A 85 0.35 -2.69 -7.91
C ASP A 85 0.32 -1.24 -7.40
N ALA A 86 0.62 -1.02 -6.11
CA ALA A 86 0.71 0.31 -5.53
C ALA A 86 1.86 1.13 -6.11
N LEU A 87 3.02 0.51 -6.34
CA LEU A 87 4.19 1.15 -6.95
C LEU A 87 4.00 1.38 -8.45
N ASP A 88 3.25 0.53 -9.13
CA ASP A 88 2.92 0.75 -10.54
C ASP A 88 2.05 2.00 -10.76
N ALA A 89 1.26 2.39 -9.73
CA ALA A 89 0.43 3.59 -9.73
C ALA A 89 1.17 4.87 -9.28
N VAL A 90 2.48 4.80 -9.01
CA VAL A 90 3.32 5.98 -8.74
C VAL A 90 3.45 6.82 -10.01
N ASP A 91 3.39 8.16 -9.87
CA ASP A 91 3.53 9.06 -11.01
C ASP A 91 4.95 8.97 -11.59
N LYS A 92 5.03 8.57 -12.86
CA LYS A 92 6.26 8.43 -13.65
C LYS A 92 6.44 9.59 -14.63
N THR A 93 5.67 10.68 -14.44
CA THR A 93 5.72 11.86 -15.31
C THR A 93 6.32 13.05 -14.58
N ASP A 94 6.98 13.95 -15.33
CA ASP A 94 7.58 15.18 -14.78
C ASP A 94 6.54 16.20 -14.24
N LYS A 95 5.25 15.94 -14.39
CA LYS A 95 4.19 16.92 -14.16
C LYS A 95 3.91 17.20 -12.68
N HIS A 96 4.15 16.23 -11.81
CA HIS A 96 3.82 16.31 -10.37
C HIS A 96 4.98 15.91 -9.46
N VAL A 97 6.18 15.84 -10.01
CA VAL A 97 7.39 15.48 -9.26
C VAL A 97 7.64 16.53 -8.20
N LEU A 98 7.69 16.12 -6.94
CA LEU A 98 8.20 16.96 -5.87
C LEU A 98 9.67 17.25 -6.18
N LYS A 99 9.95 18.43 -6.73
CA LYS A 99 11.31 18.91 -6.90
C LYS A 99 11.83 19.27 -5.52
N VAL A 100 12.51 18.35 -4.88
CA VAL A 100 13.25 18.63 -3.67
C VAL A 100 14.56 19.27 -4.09
N ALA A 101 14.63 20.59 -4.02
CA ALA A 101 15.91 21.24 -3.78
C ALA A 101 16.39 20.68 -2.45
N TYR A 102 17.52 19.97 -2.43
CA TYR A 102 18.16 19.57 -1.18
C TYR A 102 18.12 20.74 -0.22
N ALA A 103 17.58 20.55 0.98
CA ALA A 103 17.49 21.63 1.95
C ALA A 103 18.89 22.24 2.05
N ARG A 104 19.02 23.55 1.96
CA ARG A 104 20.32 24.25 2.03
C ARG A 104 21.15 23.83 3.25
N ASP A 105 20.47 23.42 4.32
CA ASP A 105 21.08 22.93 5.53
C ASP A 105 21.75 21.54 5.35
N TRP A 106 21.17 20.66 4.52
CA TRP A 106 21.78 19.36 4.18
C TRP A 106 22.98 19.56 3.24
N GLU A 107 22.89 20.51 2.31
CA GLU A 107 23.98 20.89 1.41
C GLU A 107 25.16 21.49 2.20
N SER A 108 24.89 22.34 3.20
CA SER A 108 25.93 22.99 4.04
C SER A 108 26.65 21.99 4.95
N THR A 109 25.99 20.94 5.44
CA THR A 109 26.62 19.89 6.29
C THR A 109 27.51 18.95 5.50
N ARG A 110 27.38 18.89 4.17
CA ARG A 110 28.15 18.00 3.27
C ARG A 110 29.07 18.73 2.27
N GLU A 111 29.29 20.02 2.40
CA GLU A 111 30.14 20.81 1.50
C GLU A 111 31.57 20.27 1.29
N GLY A 112 32.01 19.35 2.17
CA GLY A 112 33.33 18.70 2.03
C GLY A 112 33.36 17.46 1.15
N THR A 113 32.23 16.77 0.91
CA THR A 113 32.19 15.42 0.29
C THR A 113 31.51 15.38 -1.09
N THR A 114 30.79 16.41 -1.49
CA THR A 114 29.93 16.36 -2.68
C THR A 114 30.20 17.51 -3.68
N LYS A 115 31.46 17.80 -3.95
CA LYS A 115 31.82 18.64 -5.09
C LYS A 115 31.38 17.95 -6.39
N GLY A 116 30.17 18.25 -6.88
CA GLY A 116 29.69 17.80 -8.18
C GLY A 116 28.31 17.18 -8.26
N ILE A 117 27.55 17.06 -7.18
CA ILE A 117 26.16 16.60 -7.28
C ILE A 117 25.33 17.79 -7.81
N LYS A 118 25.12 17.76 -9.11
CA LYS A 118 24.08 18.57 -9.76
C LYS A 118 22.73 18.03 -9.30
N GLU A 119 21.73 18.90 -9.22
CA GLU A 119 20.33 18.58 -8.96
C GLU A 119 19.92 17.31 -9.72
N VAL A 120 19.73 16.20 -9.00
CA VAL A 120 19.30 14.94 -9.61
C VAL A 120 17.80 15.00 -9.72
N VAL A 121 17.30 15.36 -10.88
CA VAL A 121 15.88 15.25 -11.20
C VAL A 121 15.58 13.78 -11.46
N LYS A 122 14.91 13.12 -10.53
CA LYS A 122 14.42 11.74 -10.73
C LYS A 122 13.23 11.78 -11.69
N PRO A 123 13.14 10.88 -12.69
CA PRO A 123 12.06 10.88 -13.69
C PRO A 123 10.74 10.27 -13.17
N TYR A 124 10.55 10.19 -11.87
CA TYR A 124 9.40 9.64 -11.19
C TYR A 124 9.21 10.31 -9.83
N ASP A 125 8.02 10.18 -9.24
CA ASP A 125 7.77 10.64 -7.87
C ASP A 125 8.56 9.76 -6.88
N TRP A 126 9.77 10.18 -6.56
CA TRP A 126 10.68 9.48 -5.65
C TRP A 126 10.19 9.38 -4.21
N SER A 127 9.14 10.14 -3.86
CA SER A 127 8.45 10.00 -2.58
C SER A 127 7.56 8.77 -2.53
N TYR A 128 7.45 8.03 -3.65
CA TYR A 128 6.59 6.86 -3.83
C TYR A 128 5.12 7.11 -3.51
N SER A 129 4.67 8.35 -3.71
CA SER A 129 3.26 8.69 -3.52
C SER A 129 2.40 7.98 -4.55
N THR A 130 1.43 7.21 -4.09
CA THR A 130 0.53 6.44 -4.95
C THR A 130 -0.92 6.89 -4.79
N THR A 131 -1.69 6.84 -5.86
CA THR A 131 -3.16 7.00 -5.85
C THR A 131 -3.88 5.65 -5.83
N TYR A 132 -3.13 4.57 -5.63
CA TYR A 132 -3.64 3.21 -5.62
C TYR A 132 -4.71 3.03 -4.54
N ASP A 133 -5.88 2.54 -4.96
CA ASP A 133 -7.05 2.34 -4.11
C ASP A 133 -7.50 0.86 -4.06
N GLY A 134 -6.62 -0.05 -4.49
CA GLY A 134 -6.81 -1.49 -4.51
C GLY A 134 -7.02 -2.07 -5.91
N THR A 135 -6.60 -3.31 -6.10
CA THR A 135 -6.79 -4.08 -7.33
C THR A 135 -8.00 -4.96 -7.22
N LEU A 136 -9.00 -4.74 -8.08
CA LEU A 136 -10.19 -5.58 -8.16
C LEU A 136 -9.97 -6.72 -9.17
N ARG A 137 -10.09 -7.96 -8.70
CA ARG A 137 -10.10 -9.16 -9.54
C ARG A 137 -11.55 -9.66 -9.66
N PRO A 138 -12.14 -9.67 -10.85
CA PRO A 138 -13.59 -9.80 -11.04
C PRO A 138 -14.17 -11.20 -10.70
N GLY A 139 -13.36 -12.25 -10.61
CA GLY A 139 -13.86 -13.58 -10.34
C GLY A 139 -14.74 -14.14 -11.46
N LYS A 140 -15.97 -14.53 -11.13
CA LYS A 140 -16.96 -15.05 -12.09
C LYS A 140 -17.83 -13.96 -12.72
N LEU A 141 -17.72 -12.72 -12.23
CA LEU A 141 -18.47 -11.59 -12.75
C LEU A 141 -17.80 -11.06 -14.01
N SER A 142 -18.59 -10.43 -14.90
CA SER A 142 -18.03 -9.59 -15.95
C SER A 142 -17.27 -8.41 -15.33
N ALA A 143 -16.30 -7.83 -16.05
CA ALA A 143 -15.55 -6.67 -15.55
C ALA A 143 -16.48 -5.48 -15.19
N GLU A 144 -17.61 -5.34 -15.88
CA GLU A 144 -18.62 -4.30 -15.63
C GLU A 144 -19.43 -4.57 -14.35
N GLU A 145 -19.79 -5.81 -14.08
CA GLU A 145 -20.51 -6.21 -12.87
C GLU A 145 -19.58 -6.23 -11.64
N ALA A 146 -18.30 -6.53 -11.85
CA ALA A 146 -17.28 -6.53 -10.79
C ALA A 146 -16.80 -5.13 -10.45
N ALA A 147 -17.02 -4.14 -11.32
CA ALA A 147 -16.79 -2.77 -10.95
C ALA A 147 -17.60 -2.49 -9.68
N LEU A 148 -16.93 -2.51 -8.53
CA LEU A 148 -17.48 -1.99 -7.30
C LEU A 148 -17.93 -0.57 -7.66
N LYS A 149 -19.24 -0.41 -7.87
CA LYS A 149 -19.80 0.92 -8.08
C LYS A 149 -19.35 1.68 -6.86
N ALA A 150 -18.40 2.60 -7.02
CA ALA A 150 -18.17 3.61 -6.02
C ALA A 150 -19.53 4.29 -5.88
N THR A 151 -20.30 3.84 -4.90
CA THR A 151 -21.58 4.48 -4.63
C THR A 151 -21.23 5.80 -4.00
N THR A 152 -21.18 6.85 -4.83
CA THR A 152 -21.06 8.24 -4.37
C THR A 152 -22.19 8.61 -3.41
N GLU A 153 -23.19 7.76 -3.29
CA GLU A 153 -24.41 7.98 -2.49
C GLU A 153 -24.30 7.43 -1.05
N LYS A 154 -23.44 6.42 -0.80
CA LYS A 154 -23.32 5.81 0.52
C LYS A 154 -21.96 6.08 1.12
N GLN A 155 -21.94 6.59 2.33
CA GLN A 155 -20.74 6.81 3.14
C GLN A 155 -20.58 5.70 4.17
N ILE A 156 -19.34 5.43 4.55
CA ILE A 156 -19.03 4.49 5.63
C ILE A 156 -19.73 4.95 6.92
N PRO A 157 -20.51 4.07 7.57
CA PRO A 157 -21.28 4.43 8.76
C PRO A 157 -20.38 4.56 10.00
N ILE A 158 -19.79 5.73 10.18
CA ILE A 158 -18.80 6.02 11.23
C ILE A 158 -19.32 5.70 12.63
N GLU A 159 -20.59 5.95 12.90
CA GLU A 159 -21.19 5.69 14.21
C GLU A 159 -21.19 4.19 14.58
N LEU A 160 -21.26 3.31 13.58
CA LEU A 160 -21.12 1.88 13.82
C LEU A 160 -19.66 1.49 14.12
N LEU A 161 -18.68 2.24 13.62
CA LEU A 161 -17.27 1.98 13.85
C LEU A 161 -16.78 2.44 15.23
N LYS A 162 -17.51 3.35 15.88
CA LYS A 162 -17.25 3.80 17.26
C LYS A 162 -17.71 2.80 18.33
N ARG A 163 -18.46 1.77 17.95
CA ARG A 163 -18.91 0.76 18.89
C ARG A 163 -17.73 -0.10 19.36
N ARG A 164 -17.73 -0.45 20.63
CA ARG A 164 -16.73 -1.35 21.24
C ARG A 164 -17.14 -2.83 21.06
N ASP A 165 -17.34 -3.24 19.82
CA ASP A 165 -17.65 -4.64 19.53
C ASP A 165 -16.37 -5.47 19.58
N PRO A 166 -16.43 -6.75 19.98
CA PRO A 166 -15.25 -7.63 19.97
C PRO A 166 -14.61 -7.72 18.59
N ILE A 167 -13.29 -7.68 18.55
CA ILE A 167 -12.51 -7.88 17.32
C ILE A 167 -12.27 -9.38 17.18
N LEU A 168 -12.77 -9.97 16.10
CA LEU A 168 -12.61 -11.38 15.79
C LEU A 168 -11.32 -11.67 15.02
N PHE A 169 -10.92 -10.72 14.17
CA PHE A 169 -9.66 -10.80 13.45
C PHE A 169 -9.10 -9.40 13.25
N PHE A 170 -7.79 -9.27 13.49
CA PHE A 170 -7.04 -8.03 13.30
C PHE A 170 -5.70 -8.36 12.65
N ASP A 171 -5.30 -7.54 11.70
CA ASP A 171 -3.93 -7.56 11.21
C ASP A 171 -3.50 -6.18 10.67
N GLU A 172 -2.19 -5.98 10.63
CA GLU A 172 -1.53 -4.83 10.05
C GLU A 172 -0.40 -5.32 9.15
N VAL A 173 -0.37 -4.85 7.91
CA VAL A 173 0.55 -5.29 6.86
C VAL A 173 1.23 -4.08 6.25
N VAL A 174 2.55 -3.99 6.40
CA VAL A 174 3.36 -3.00 5.66
C VAL A 174 3.60 -3.55 4.27
N LEU A 175 3.40 -2.72 3.25
CA LEU A 175 3.61 -3.05 1.85
C LEU A 175 4.96 -2.51 1.35
N TYR A 176 5.28 -1.27 1.70
CA TYR A 176 6.62 -0.70 1.51
C TYR A 176 6.87 0.47 2.46
N GLU A 177 8.15 0.79 2.64
CA GLU A 177 8.64 1.93 3.39
C GLU A 177 9.91 2.47 2.73
N SER A 178 10.11 3.79 2.77
CA SER A 178 11.31 4.48 2.30
C SER A 178 11.65 5.61 3.25
N GLU A 179 12.93 5.75 3.57
CA GLU A 179 13.48 6.87 4.35
C GLU A 179 13.77 8.10 3.47
N LEU A 180 13.46 8.03 2.17
CA LEU A 180 13.57 9.15 1.22
C LEU A 180 14.97 9.78 1.21
N ASP A 181 16.01 8.95 1.16
CA ASP A 181 17.41 9.40 1.20
C ASP A 181 17.69 10.29 2.45
N ASP A 182 17.20 9.90 3.64
CA ASP A 182 17.31 10.64 4.91
C ASP A 182 16.53 11.98 4.97
N ASN A 183 15.64 12.24 4.01
CA ASN A 183 14.87 13.48 3.97
C ASN A 183 13.46 13.37 4.52
N GLY A 184 13.08 12.20 5.04
CA GLY A 184 11.73 11.99 5.56
C GLY A 184 11.35 10.53 5.59
N ILE A 185 10.06 10.25 5.43
CA ILE A 185 9.54 8.89 5.42
C ILE A 185 8.33 8.78 4.51
N SER A 186 8.25 7.68 3.77
CA SER A 186 7.07 7.28 3.02
C SER A 186 6.70 5.86 3.40
N ILE A 187 5.49 5.64 3.94
CA ILE A 187 5.01 4.32 4.36
C ILE A 187 3.67 4.04 3.69
N TYR A 188 3.55 2.86 3.09
CA TYR A 188 2.28 2.34 2.59
C TYR A 188 1.93 1.06 3.35
N SER A 189 0.82 1.09 4.08
CA SER A 189 0.40 -0.02 4.93
C SER A 189 -1.11 -0.21 4.91
N ALA A 190 -1.55 -1.42 5.24
CA ALA A 190 -2.95 -1.77 5.36
C ALA A 190 -3.23 -2.32 6.77
N LYS A 191 -4.30 -1.83 7.39
CA LYS A 191 -4.82 -2.30 8.68
C LYS A 191 -6.25 -2.75 8.51
N LEU A 192 -6.62 -3.88 9.11
CA LEU A 192 -8.00 -4.33 9.07
C LEU A 192 -8.48 -4.83 10.43
N ARG A 193 -9.77 -4.63 10.66
CA ARG A 193 -10.51 -5.17 11.82
C ARG A 193 -11.79 -5.83 11.34
N VAL A 194 -12.00 -7.05 11.81
CA VAL A 194 -13.21 -7.83 11.56
C VAL A 194 -13.96 -7.97 12.86
N HIS A 195 -15.22 -7.59 12.87
CA HIS A 195 -16.20 -7.80 13.93
C HIS A 195 -17.26 -8.80 13.45
N GLU A 196 -18.18 -9.19 14.32
CA GLU A 196 -19.22 -10.18 13.98
C GLU A 196 -20.03 -9.77 12.72
N LYS A 197 -20.45 -8.50 12.65
CA LYS A 197 -21.36 -8.01 11.58
C LYS A 197 -20.68 -7.17 10.52
N ARG A 198 -19.43 -6.74 10.71
CA ARG A 198 -18.77 -5.79 9.85
C ARG A 198 -17.26 -5.88 9.85
N MET A 199 -16.65 -5.35 8.82
CA MET A 199 -15.20 -5.19 8.71
C MET A 199 -14.88 -3.75 8.28
N LEU A 200 -13.76 -3.23 8.77
CA LEU A 200 -13.11 -2.04 8.23
C LEU A 200 -11.66 -2.37 7.86
N LEU A 201 -11.29 -2.05 6.63
CA LEU A 201 -9.92 -2.03 6.15
C LEU A 201 -9.54 -0.57 5.87
N LEU A 202 -8.38 -0.16 6.34
CA LEU A 202 -7.74 1.11 6.03
C LEU A 202 -6.39 0.81 5.36
N CYS A 203 -6.26 1.20 4.09
CA CYS A 203 -4.98 1.24 3.41
C CYS A 203 -4.51 2.69 3.37
N ARG A 204 -3.31 2.98 3.90
CA ARG A 204 -2.79 4.33 4.08
C ARG A 204 -1.42 4.49 3.47
N LEU A 205 -1.28 5.49 2.62
CA LEU A 205 0.00 6.11 2.35
C LEU A 205 0.19 7.27 3.34
N PHE A 206 1.26 7.22 4.10
CA PHE A 206 1.76 8.34 4.88
C PHE A 206 3.10 8.79 4.30
N LEU A 207 3.20 10.06 3.97
CA LEU A 207 4.43 10.70 3.52
C LEU A 207 4.72 11.90 4.42
N ARG A 208 5.92 11.96 4.92
CA ARG A 208 6.51 13.16 5.51
C ARG A 208 7.83 13.44 4.80
N LEU A 209 7.91 14.55 4.11
CA LEU A 209 9.16 15.08 3.58
C LEU A 209 9.54 16.30 4.42
N ASP A 210 10.63 16.18 5.14
CA ASP A 210 11.03 17.14 6.17
C ASP A 210 11.25 18.52 5.58
N ASN A 211 10.67 19.52 6.26
CA ASN A 211 10.62 20.92 5.84
C ASN A 211 9.90 21.23 4.51
N VAL A 212 9.23 20.24 3.91
CA VAL A 212 8.53 20.40 2.62
C VAL A 212 7.04 20.14 2.77
N ILE A 213 6.63 18.89 3.00
CA ILE A 213 5.21 18.50 2.94
C ILE A 213 4.92 17.28 3.82
N VAL A 214 3.70 17.22 4.31
CA VAL A 214 3.09 15.99 4.84
C VAL A 214 1.88 15.63 3.99
N ARG A 215 1.79 14.37 3.60
CA ARG A 215 0.73 13.86 2.73
C ARG A 215 0.15 12.58 3.32
N ILE A 216 -1.20 12.47 3.29
CA ILE A 216 -1.91 11.24 3.62
C ILE A 216 -2.89 10.92 2.51
N ARG A 217 -2.88 9.66 2.07
CA ARG A 217 -3.86 9.10 1.15
C ARG A 217 -4.43 7.84 1.77
N ASP A 218 -5.74 7.85 1.99
CA ASP A 218 -6.45 6.75 2.63
C ASP A 218 -7.42 6.10 1.66
N THR A 219 -7.33 4.79 1.52
CA THR A 219 -8.41 3.98 0.98
C THR A 219 -9.05 3.22 2.12
N ARG A 220 -10.35 3.40 2.31
CA ARG A 220 -11.15 2.73 3.33
C ARG A 220 -12.11 1.78 2.65
N VAL A 221 -12.16 0.55 3.14
CA VAL A 221 -13.12 -0.46 2.69
C VAL A 221 -13.93 -0.92 3.88
N TYR A 222 -15.22 -0.66 3.85
CA TYR A 222 -16.20 -1.14 4.82
C TYR A 222 -16.99 -2.29 4.20
N VAL A 223 -17.17 -3.36 4.96
CA VAL A 223 -18.04 -4.49 4.57
C VAL A 223 -19.07 -4.71 5.65
N ASP A 224 -20.32 -4.75 5.26
CA ASP A 224 -21.43 -5.23 6.08
C ASP A 224 -21.71 -6.69 5.73
N PHE A 225 -21.51 -7.58 6.70
CA PHE A 225 -21.65 -9.03 6.48
C PHE A 225 -23.11 -9.52 6.44
N GLU A 226 -24.05 -8.72 6.94
CA GLU A 226 -25.48 -9.07 6.95
C GLU A 226 -26.10 -8.73 5.58
N THR A 227 -25.73 -7.58 5.01
CA THR A 227 -26.28 -7.10 3.74
C THR A 227 -25.41 -7.43 2.53
N ASN A 228 -24.18 -7.92 2.73
CA ASN A 228 -23.12 -8.09 1.72
C ASN A 228 -22.75 -6.76 1.02
N GLU A 229 -23.02 -5.63 1.65
CA GLU A 229 -22.65 -4.32 1.12
C GLU A 229 -21.17 -4.05 1.32
N VAL A 230 -20.53 -3.50 0.28
CA VAL A 230 -19.12 -3.08 0.31
C VAL A 230 -19.05 -1.61 -0.09
N ILE A 231 -18.51 -0.78 0.78
CA ILE A 231 -18.29 0.65 0.54
C ILE A 231 -16.79 0.89 0.48
N ARG A 232 -16.32 1.52 -0.59
CA ARG A 232 -14.92 1.94 -0.74
C ARG A 232 -14.85 3.46 -0.86
N GLU A 233 -14.08 4.09 0.02
CA GLU A 233 -13.82 5.53 0.02
C GLU A 233 -12.33 5.79 -0.17
N TYR A 234 -12.01 6.80 -0.97
CA TYR A 234 -10.65 7.31 -1.13
C TYR A 234 -10.60 8.78 -0.69
N THR A 235 -9.58 9.12 0.09
CA THR A 235 -9.31 10.49 0.51
C THR A 235 -7.83 10.82 0.36
N ALA A 236 -7.54 12.04 -0.12
CA ALA A 236 -6.19 12.58 -0.21
C ALA A 236 -6.15 13.92 0.53
N LYS A 237 -5.15 14.06 1.42
CA LYS A 237 -4.88 15.29 2.17
C LYS A 237 -3.39 15.58 2.13
N GLU A 238 -3.05 16.84 2.01
CA GLU A 238 -1.67 17.30 2.11
C GLU A 238 -1.61 18.68 2.74
N ALA A 239 -0.50 18.97 3.39
CA ALA A 239 -0.22 20.27 3.98
C ALA A 239 1.29 20.54 3.94
N PRO A 240 1.73 21.82 3.82
CA PRO A 240 3.12 22.19 4.02
C PRO A 240 3.61 21.70 5.40
N PHE A 241 4.85 21.25 5.48
CA PHE A 241 5.42 20.69 6.72
C PHE A 241 5.29 21.67 7.90
N GLN A 242 5.54 22.96 7.66
CA GLN A 242 5.45 24.02 8.66
C GLN A 242 4.03 24.20 9.25
N ASP A 243 3.00 23.84 8.50
CA ASP A 243 1.61 24.05 8.91
C ASP A 243 1.08 22.88 9.75
N VAL A 244 1.78 21.74 9.77
CA VAL A 244 1.34 20.53 10.49
C VAL A 244 1.32 20.74 12.01
N HIS A 245 2.14 21.64 12.54
CA HIS A 245 2.16 22.00 13.96
C HIS A 245 0.95 22.82 14.40
N TYR A 246 0.24 23.47 13.47
CA TYR A 246 -0.92 24.33 13.75
C TYR A 246 -2.25 23.63 13.47
N VAL A 247 -2.24 22.61 12.64
CA VAL A 247 -3.41 21.79 12.40
C VAL A 247 -3.49 20.79 13.54
N SER A 248 -4.46 20.96 14.44
CA SER A 248 -4.85 19.84 15.31
C SER A 248 -5.34 18.74 14.37
N TRP A 249 -4.44 17.86 14.00
CA TRP A 249 -4.74 16.64 13.28
C TRP A 249 -5.66 15.84 14.17
N ARG A 250 -6.96 16.09 14.05
CA ARG A 250 -7.93 15.08 14.44
C ARG A 250 -7.92 14.07 13.30
N PRO A 251 -7.19 12.97 13.40
CA PRO A 251 -7.39 11.88 12.47
C PRO A 251 -8.87 11.54 12.67
N SER A 252 -9.63 11.57 11.59
CA SER A 252 -11.04 11.17 11.62
C SER A 252 -11.23 9.75 12.16
N PHE A 253 -10.14 9.08 12.50
CA PHE A 253 -10.07 7.79 13.16
C PHE A 253 -8.70 7.64 13.86
N CYS A 254 -8.59 8.08 15.12
CA CYS A 254 -7.68 7.43 16.04
C CYS A 254 -8.30 6.09 16.39
N PHE A 255 -7.57 5.04 16.14
CA PHE A 255 -7.79 3.77 16.80
C PHE A 255 -7.12 3.88 18.18
N ASP A 256 -7.84 4.37 19.19
CA ASP A 256 -7.53 4.12 20.59
C ASP A 256 -8.04 2.75 21.00
#